data_60885f398cafe1fb9be147b3cc78e11d
#
_entry.id   60885f398cafe1fb9be147b3cc78e11d
#
_cell.length_a   1.000
_cell.length_b   1.000
_cell.length_c   1.000
_cell.angle_alpha   90.00
_cell.angle_beta   90.00
_cell.angle_gamma   90.00
#
_symmetry.space_group_name_H-M   'P 1'
#
loop_
_entity.id
_entity.type
_entity.pdbx_description
1 polymer ?
#
loop_
_entity_poly.entity_id
_entity_poly.type
_entity_poly.pdbx_seq_one_letter_code
_entity_poly.pdbx_strand_id
1 'polypeptide(L)'
;MSRLDDEDDEKTKIELPEQQPSDVQKALFKSRTVLIFGEVDMKMAERVSGQLLALAAEGDGDIRVMVNSPGGHVESGDTIHDLIRYVGPRVKMIGTGWVASAGAHIYLGAIKENRYCLPNTRFLLHQPLGGVRGQASDISIEAEEILKMRERLNRVIARETGQTFEKIVHDTERNFWIGAEEAIAYGLVSKVVAKASEV
;
A
#
# COMPACT_ATOMS: atom_id res chain seq x y z
N MET A 1 -48.62 47.91 -2.55
CA MET A 1 -48.55 47.08 -3.75
C MET A 1 -47.11 47.15 -4.25
N SER A 2 -46.28 46.25 -3.81
CA SER A 2 -44.86 46.13 -4.22
C SER A 2 -44.62 44.67 -4.57
N ARG A 3 -44.28 44.41 -5.81
CA ARG A 3 -43.93 43.09 -6.33
C ARG A 3 -42.54 42.81 -5.84
N LEU A 4 -42.35 41.67 -5.19
CA LEU A 4 -41.06 41.03 -4.94
C LEU A 4 -40.77 40.20 -6.19
N ASP A 5 -39.68 40.55 -6.83
CA ASP A 5 -39.16 39.82 -7.97
C ASP A 5 -38.48 38.53 -7.45
N ASP A 6 -38.98 37.38 -7.88
CA ASP A 6 -38.36 36.07 -7.65
C ASP A 6 -37.09 36.00 -8.52
N GLU A 7 -35.92 36.11 -7.90
CA GLU A 7 -34.65 35.78 -8.55
C GLU A 7 -34.51 34.24 -8.55
N ASP A 8 -34.69 33.68 -9.71
CA ASP A 8 -34.38 32.26 -10.01
C ASP A 8 -32.86 32.01 -9.83
N ASP A 9 -32.52 31.38 -8.72
CA ASP A 9 -31.17 30.83 -8.49
C ASP A 9 -30.91 29.65 -9.43
N GLU A 10 -30.49 29.96 -10.63
CA GLU A 10 -29.99 28.97 -11.60
C GLU A 10 -28.65 28.40 -11.09
N LYS A 11 -28.72 27.34 -10.28
CA LYS A 11 -27.56 26.57 -9.83
C LYS A 11 -26.85 26.00 -11.04
N THR A 12 -25.83 26.71 -11.53
CA THR A 12 -24.92 26.21 -12.55
C THR A 12 -24.26 24.93 -12.03
N LYS A 13 -24.72 23.76 -12.49
CA LYS A 13 -24.03 22.49 -12.29
C LYS A 13 -22.67 22.58 -12.99
N ILE A 14 -21.62 22.73 -12.21
CA ILE A 14 -20.25 22.55 -12.69
C ILE A 14 -20.08 21.06 -12.94
N GLU A 15 -20.28 20.62 -14.17
CA GLU A 15 -19.91 19.29 -14.61
C GLU A 15 -18.36 19.26 -14.71
N LEU A 16 -17.74 18.61 -13.75
CA LEU A 16 -16.31 18.30 -13.82
C LEU A 16 -16.10 17.39 -15.05
N PRO A 17 -15.13 17.69 -15.93
CA PRO A 17 -14.88 16.86 -17.09
C PRO A 17 -14.52 15.45 -16.62
N GLU A 18 -15.26 14.47 -17.09
CA GLU A 18 -15.00 13.04 -16.88
C GLU A 18 -13.62 12.73 -17.45
N GLN A 19 -12.63 12.54 -16.59
CA GLN A 19 -11.27 12.21 -17.02
C GLN A 19 -11.26 10.78 -17.57
N GLN A 20 -11.28 10.65 -18.89
CA GLN A 20 -11.10 9.37 -19.53
C GLN A 20 -9.72 8.78 -19.19
N PRO A 21 -9.62 7.48 -18.92
CA PRO A 21 -8.34 6.84 -18.63
C PRO A 21 -7.35 7.08 -19.78
N SER A 22 -6.11 7.43 -19.45
CA SER A 22 -5.04 7.56 -20.44
C SER A 22 -4.77 6.21 -21.15
N ASP A 23 -4.19 6.24 -22.34
CA ASP A 23 -3.85 5.00 -23.04
C ASP A 23 -2.86 4.13 -22.25
N VAL A 24 -2.00 4.74 -21.43
CA VAL A 24 -1.13 4.03 -20.49
C VAL A 24 -1.96 3.30 -19.43
N GLN A 25 -2.97 3.95 -18.83
CA GLN A 25 -3.83 3.34 -17.83
C GLN A 25 -4.62 2.16 -18.42
N LYS A 26 -5.14 2.31 -19.64
CA LYS A 26 -5.82 1.23 -20.36
C LYS A 26 -4.88 0.05 -20.64
N ALA A 27 -3.63 0.32 -21.06
CA ALA A 27 -2.62 -0.69 -21.31
C ALA A 27 -2.23 -1.44 -20.03
N LEU A 28 -2.01 -0.71 -18.92
CA LEU A 28 -1.74 -1.31 -17.62
C LEU A 28 -2.89 -2.20 -17.13
N PHE A 29 -4.13 -1.73 -17.24
CA PHE A 29 -5.30 -2.51 -16.87
C PHE A 29 -5.41 -3.78 -17.72
N LYS A 30 -5.27 -3.65 -19.05
CA LYS A 30 -5.27 -4.81 -19.98
C LYS A 30 -4.15 -5.81 -19.67
N SER A 31 -2.99 -5.35 -19.23
CA SER A 31 -1.87 -6.21 -18.80
C SER A 31 -1.99 -6.69 -17.36
N ARG A 32 -3.11 -6.40 -16.68
CA ARG A 32 -3.38 -6.73 -15.27
C ARG A 32 -2.29 -6.24 -14.32
N THR A 33 -1.83 -4.99 -14.56
CA THR A 33 -0.72 -4.39 -13.82
C THR A 33 -1.21 -3.16 -13.05
N VAL A 34 -0.94 -3.14 -11.75
CA VAL A 34 -1.27 -2.05 -10.82
C VAL A 34 0.03 -1.38 -10.35
N LEU A 35 0.03 -0.05 -10.24
CA LEU A 35 1.17 0.72 -9.77
C LEU A 35 0.88 1.34 -8.39
N ILE A 36 1.77 1.06 -7.42
CA ILE A 36 1.83 1.69 -6.10
C ILE A 36 3.12 2.50 -6.07
N PHE A 37 3.06 3.72 -6.61
CA PHE A 37 4.21 4.62 -6.75
C PHE A 37 3.96 5.90 -5.99
N GLY A 38 4.93 6.32 -5.17
CA GLY A 38 4.86 7.51 -4.33
C GLY A 38 4.29 7.26 -2.94
N GLU A 39 3.87 8.32 -2.26
CA GLU A 39 3.37 8.28 -0.89
C GLU A 39 2.02 7.54 -0.80
N VAL A 40 1.88 6.71 0.24
CA VAL A 40 0.64 5.99 0.53
C VAL A 40 -0.32 6.94 1.23
N ASP A 41 -1.43 7.26 0.59
CA ASP A 41 -2.51 8.09 1.11
C ASP A 41 -3.89 7.49 0.80
N MET A 42 -4.96 8.14 1.26
CA MET A 42 -6.34 7.70 1.04
C MET A 42 -6.72 7.62 -0.45
N LYS A 43 -6.22 8.54 -1.28
CA LYS A 43 -6.52 8.55 -2.73
C LYS A 43 -5.85 7.38 -3.44
N MET A 44 -4.60 7.09 -3.05
CA MET A 44 -3.91 5.89 -3.54
C MET A 44 -4.65 4.62 -3.11
N ALA A 45 -5.07 4.54 -1.85
CA ALA A 45 -5.80 3.38 -1.34
C ALA A 45 -7.10 3.16 -2.11
N GLU A 46 -7.91 4.20 -2.33
CA GLU A 46 -9.13 4.13 -3.13
C GLU A 46 -8.85 3.64 -4.55
N ARG A 47 -7.90 4.27 -5.24
CA ARG A 47 -7.54 3.93 -6.63
C ARG A 47 -7.04 2.49 -6.77
N VAL A 48 -6.11 2.08 -5.92
CA VAL A 48 -5.51 0.72 -5.95
C VAL A 48 -6.56 -0.33 -5.59
N SER A 49 -7.39 -0.05 -4.59
CA SER A 49 -8.50 -0.93 -4.19
C SER A 49 -9.48 -1.17 -5.33
N GLY A 50 -9.90 -0.09 -6.01
CA GLY A 50 -10.78 -0.19 -7.18
C GLY A 50 -10.16 -1.03 -8.30
N GLN A 51 -8.87 -0.83 -8.59
CA GLN A 51 -8.16 -1.61 -9.61
C GLN A 51 -8.05 -3.09 -9.25
N LEU A 52 -7.69 -3.43 -8.01
CA LEU A 52 -7.58 -4.82 -7.55
C LEU A 52 -8.93 -5.54 -7.63
N LEU A 53 -10.01 -4.92 -7.16
CA LEU A 53 -11.35 -5.49 -7.20
C LEU A 53 -11.86 -5.65 -8.63
N ALA A 54 -11.66 -4.65 -9.51
CA ALA A 54 -12.05 -4.72 -10.90
C ALA A 54 -11.31 -5.85 -11.64
N LEU A 55 -9.99 -5.94 -11.48
CA LEU A 55 -9.18 -7.02 -12.07
C LEU A 55 -9.55 -8.41 -11.52
N ALA A 56 -9.92 -8.47 -10.24
CA ALA A 56 -10.38 -9.72 -9.63
C ALA A 56 -11.74 -10.17 -10.21
N ALA A 57 -12.62 -9.22 -10.52
CA ALA A 57 -13.92 -9.51 -11.13
C ALA A 57 -13.83 -9.90 -12.63
N GLU A 58 -12.82 -9.41 -13.36
CA GLU A 58 -12.64 -9.73 -14.78
C GLU A 58 -12.18 -11.17 -15.03
N GLY A 59 -11.57 -11.85 -14.05
CA GLY A 59 -11.11 -13.23 -14.22
C GLY A 59 -9.97 -13.63 -13.29
N ASP A 60 -9.50 -14.87 -13.45
CA ASP A 60 -8.59 -15.54 -12.51
C ASP A 60 -7.10 -15.39 -12.86
N GLY A 61 -6.74 -14.59 -13.85
CA GLY A 61 -5.34 -14.34 -14.21
C GLY A 61 -4.58 -13.60 -13.12
N ASP A 62 -3.25 -13.77 -13.11
CA ASP A 62 -2.36 -13.07 -12.17
C ASP A 62 -2.50 -11.56 -12.26
N ILE A 63 -2.44 -10.89 -11.12
CA ILE A 63 -2.41 -9.43 -11.01
C ILE A 63 -1.00 -9.03 -10.55
N ARG A 64 -0.28 -8.26 -11.37
CA ARG A 64 1.05 -7.74 -11.03
C ARG A 64 0.92 -6.40 -10.34
N VAL A 65 1.54 -6.25 -9.18
CA VAL A 65 1.55 -5.00 -8.43
C VAL A 65 3.01 -4.53 -8.31
N MET A 66 3.35 -3.46 -9.03
CA MET A 66 4.67 -2.83 -8.93
C MET A 66 4.69 -1.84 -7.77
N VAL A 67 5.68 -1.96 -6.88
CA VAL A 67 5.76 -1.12 -5.68
C VAL A 67 7.05 -0.31 -5.66
N ASN A 68 6.90 1.03 -5.59
CA ASN A 68 7.98 2.00 -5.36
C ASN A 68 7.43 3.12 -4.47
N SER A 69 7.53 2.96 -3.15
CA SER A 69 6.87 3.86 -2.20
C SER A 69 7.75 4.14 -0.98
N PRO A 70 7.83 5.38 -0.53
CA PRO A 70 8.46 5.75 0.75
C PRO A 70 7.62 5.32 1.97
N GLY A 71 6.38 4.85 1.76
CA GLY A 71 5.38 4.66 2.79
C GLY A 71 4.40 5.83 2.88
N GLY A 72 3.80 6.04 4.03
CA GLY A 72 2.81 7.10 4.29
C GLY A 72 1.77 6.65 5.31
N HIS A 73 0.49 6.91 5.05
CA HIS A 73 -0.62 6.67 5.97
C HIS A 73 -0.85 5.16 6.22
N VAL A 74 -0.76 4.75 7.49
CA VAL A 74 -0.77 3.33 7.87
C VAL A 74 -2.10 2.66 7.53
N GLU A 75 -3.24 3.25 7.88
CA GLU A 75 -4.56 2.68 7.62
C GLU A 75 -4.88 2.56 6.12
N SER A 76 -4.33 3.46 5.30
CA SER A 76 -4.37 3.32 3.84
C SER A 76 -3.53 2.14 3.38
N GLY A 77 -2.39 1.92 4.02
CA GLY A 77 -1.55 0.74 3.82
C GLY A 77 -2.26 -0.55 4.21
N ASP A 78 -2.92 -0.56 5.38
CA ASP A 78 -3.73 -1.69 5.85
C ASP A 78 -4.85 -2.05 4.85
N THR A 79 -5.56 -1.03 4.35
CA THR A 79 -6.64 -1.22 3.36
C THR A 79 -6.12 -1.96 2.13
N ILE A 80 -4.99 -1.52 1.56
CA ILE A 80 -4.42 -2.14 0.37
C ILE A 80 -3.90 -3.55 0.69
N HIS A 81 -3.18 -3.71 1.82
CA HIS A 81 -2.66 -5.00 2.28
C HIS A 81 -3.78 -6.04 2.41
N ASP A 82 -4.87 -5.67 3.09
CA ASP A 82 -5.97 -6.60 3.33
C ASP A 82 -6.73 -6.93 2.04
N LEU A 83 -6.87 -5.98 1.12
CA LEU A 83 -7.46 -6.24 -0.20
C LEU A 83 -6.60 -7.16 -1.07
N ILE A 84 -5.26 -7.06 -1.02
CA ILE A 84 -4.37 -8.01 -1.69
C ILE A 84 -4.63 -9.43 -1.16
N ARG A 85 -4.76 -9.59 0.15
CA ARG A 85 -5.08 -10.88 0.78
C ARG A 85 -6.49 -11.36 0.42
N TYR A 86 -7.46 -10.46 0.40
CA TYR A 86 -8.85 -10.75 0.05
C TYR A 86 -8.99 -11.23 -1.40
N VAL A 87 -8.29 -10.59 -2.35
CA VAL A 87 -8.24 -11.01 -3.77
C VAL A 87 -7.56 -12.38 -3.93
N GLY A 88 -6.63 -12.70 -3.05
CA GLY A 88 -6.04 -14.03 -2.94
C GLY A 88 -4.71 -14.23 -3.69
N PRO A 89 -4.27 -15.49 -3.87
CA PRO A 89 -2.90 -15.83 -4.24
C PRO A 89 -2.50 -15.48 -5.68
N ARG A 90 -3.40 -14.92 -6.49
CA ARG A 90 -3.08 -14.44 -7.85
C ARG A 90 -2.36 -13.08 -7.88
N VAL A 91 -2.22 -12.41 -6.71
CA VAL A 91 -1.50 -11.14 -6.64
C VAL A 91 0.00 -11.40 -6.50
N LYS A 92 0.76 -10.87 -7.46
CA LYS A 92 2.23 -10.91 -7.51
C LYS A 92 2.80 -9.52 -7.24
N MET A 93 3.58 -9.38 -6.18
CA MET A 93 4.21 -8.12 -5.79
C MET A 93 5.61 -8.03 -6.37
N ILE A 94 5.94 -6.92 -7.02
CA ILE A 94 7.26 -6.67 -7.60
C ILE A 94 7.79 -5.35 -7.01
N GLY A 95 8.75 -5.45 -6.08
CA GLY A 95 9.43 -4.28 -5.52
C GLY A 95 10.39 -3.66 -6.52
N THR A 96 10.46 -2.32 -6.57
CA THR A 96 11.43 -1.57 -7.36
C THR A 96 11.83 -0.28 -6.66
N GLY A 97 13.06 0.19 -6.85
CA GLY A 97 13.57 1.38 -6.17
C GLY A 97 13.56 1.19 -4.65
N TRP A 98 12.58 1.76 -3.97
CA TRP A 98 12.39 1.53 -2.53
C TRP A 98 10.97 1.06 -2.19
N VAL A 99 10.91 0.14 -1.24
CA VAL A 99 9.67 -0.42 -0.68
C VAL A 99 9.74 -0.20 0.83
N ALA A 100 9.19 0.93 1.28
CA ALA A 100 9.46 1.44 2.61
C ALA A 100 8.20 1.61 3.47
N SER A 101 8.30 1.34 4.78
CA SER A 101 7.28 1.66 5.77
C SER A 101 5.90 1.07 5.39
N ALA A 102 4.83 1.89 5.25
CA ALA A 102 3.52 1.42 4.78
C ALA A 102 3.59 0.73 3.41
N GLY A 103 4.53 1.10 2.52
CA GLY A 103 4.77 0.41 1.26
C GLY A 103 5.31 -1.02 1.45
N ALA A 104 6.17 -1.25 2.45
CA ALA A 104 6.64 -2.58 2.81
C ALA A 104 5.50 -3.41 3.45
N HIS A 105 4.65 -2.79 4.25
CA HIS A 105 3.46 -3.43 4.79
C HIS A 105 2.50 -3.91 3.68
N ILE A 106 2.20 -3.04 2.71
CA ILE A 106 1.41 -3.42 1.52
C ILE A 106 2.05 -4.60 0.77
N TYR A 107 3.36 -4.54 0.56
CA TYR A 107 4.11 -5.57 -0.15
C TYR A 107 3.98 -6.95 0.52
N LEU A 108 3.91 -7.00 1.83
CA LEU A 108 3.70 -8.22 2.62
C LEU A 108 2.25 -8.77 2.54
N GLY A 109 1.34 -8.09 1.87
CA GLY A 109 -0.03 -8.58 1.63
C GLY A 109 -0.10 -9.82 0.74
N ALA A 110 0.85 -10.01 -0.19
CA ALA A 110 0.93 -11.23 -1.00
C ALA A 110 1.59 -12.39 -0.25
N ILE A 111 1.27 -13.62 -0.64
CA ILE A 111 1.97 -14.81 -0.14
C ILE A 111 3.46 -14.74 -0.50
N LYS A 112 4.31 -15.40 0.30
CA LYS A 112 5.77 -15.29 0.18
C LYS A 112 6.27 -15.64 -1.22
N GLU A 113 5.73 -16.67 -1.83
CA GLU A 113 6.09 -17.18 -3.15
C GLU A 113 5.86 -16.16 -4.27
N ASN A 114 4.95 -15.22 -4.06
CA ASN A 114 4.55 -14.17 -5.01
C ASN A 114 5.19 -12.81 -4.71
N ARG A 115 6.23 -12.76 -3.90
CA ARG A 115 6.97 -11.54 -3.57
C ARG A 115 8.32 -11.49 -4.28
N TYR A 116 8.40 -10.68 -5.32
CA TYR A 116 9.57 -10.49 -6.18
C TYR A 116 10.13 -9.08 -5.99
N CYS A 117 11.40 -8.86 -6.30
CA CYS A 117 11.94 -7.51 -6.44
C CYS A 117 12.96 -7.42 -7.57
N LEU A 118 13.18 -6.19 -8.05
CA LEU A 118 14.26 -5.90 -9.01
C LEU A 118 15.61 -5.77 -8.27
N PRO A 119 16.75 -5.92 -8.97
CA PRO A 119 18.07 -6.02 -8.32
C PRO A 119 18.47 -4.81 -7.46
N ASN A 120 18.02 -3.60 -7.80
CA ASN A 120 18.34 -2.37 -7.07
C ASN A 120 17.27 -1.98 -6.02
N THR A 121 16.36 -2.88 -5.68
CA THR A 121 15.32 -2.62 -4.69
C THR A 121 15.92 -2.56 -3.29
N ARG A 122 15.45 -1.60 -2.49
CA ARG A 122 15.75 -1.49 -1.07
C ARG A 122 14.46 -1.51 -0.27
N PHE A 123 14.47 -2.23 0.83
CA PHE A 123 13.36 -2.29 1.77
C PHE A 123 13.71 -1.50 3.02
N LEU A 124 12.72 -0.80 3.58
CA LEU A 124 12.83 -0.14 4.89
C LEU A 124 11.71 -0.62 5.79
N LEU A 125 12.10 -1.21 6.91
CA LEU A 125 11.21 -1.52 8.03
C LEU A 125 11.50 -0.57 9.19
N HIS A 126 10.48 -0.04 9.82
CA HIS A 126 10.56 0.78 11.03
C HIS A 126 9.20 0.86 11.73
N GLN A 127 9.22 1.26 13.00
CA GLN A 127 7.98 1.51 13.74
C GLN A 127 7.17 2.65 13.13
N PRO A 128 5.83 2.68 13.30
CA PRO A 128 5.01 3.78 12.81
C PRO A 128 5.45 5.11 13.44
N LEU A 129 5.43 6.17 12.63
CA LEU A 129 5.61 7.53 13.08
C LEU A 129 4.24 8.12 13.41
N GLY A 130 4.11 8.73 14.56
CA GLY A 130 2.88 9.40 14.99
C GLY A 130 3.17 10.60 15.86
N GLY A 131 2.21 11.50 15.97
CA GLY A 131 2.25 12.65 16.87
C GLY A 131 0.83 13.03 17.26
N VAL A 132 0.64 13.41 18.52
CA VAL A 132 -0.68 13.73 19.09
C VAL A 132 -0.64 15.11 19.70
N ARG A 133 -1.75 15.83 19.54
CA ARG A 133 -2.02 17.11 20.23
C ARG A 133 -3.45 17.12 20.72
N GLY A 134 -3.69 17.61 21.91
CA GLY A 134 -5.06 17.69 22.46
C GLY A 134 -5.04 17.75 23.97
N GLN A 135 -6.16 17.38 24.58
CA GLN A 135 -6.30 17.23 26.02
C GLN A 135 -5.48 16.02 26.49
N ALA A 136 -5.06 16.04 27.76
CA ALA A 136 -4.23 14.97 28.32
C ALA A 136 -4.85 13.57 28.17
N SER A 137 -6.17 13.45 28.32
CA SER A 137 -6.91 12.20 28.13
C SER A 137 -6.84 11.70 26.69
N ASP A 138 -7.01 12.60 25.71
CA ASP A 138 -6.97 12.25 24.29
C ASP A 138 -5.57 11.83 23.89
N ILE A 139 -4.53 12.54 24.40
CA ILE A 139 -3.13 12.18 24.17
C ILE A 139 -2.83 10.75 24.67
N SER A 140 -3.36 10.38 25.85
CA SER A 140 -3.18 9.02 26.39
C SER A 140 -3.83 7.96 25.52
N ILE A 141 -5.07 8.19 25.08
CA ILE A 141 -5.80 7.27 24.20
C ILE A 141 -5.06 7.05 22.87
N GLU A 142 -4.67 8.13 22.21
CA GLU A 142 -3.96 8.05 20.93
C GLU A 142 -2.58 7.41 21.05
N ALA A 143 -1.87 7.65 22.16
CA ALA A 143 -0.59 6.99 22.43
C ALA A 143 -0.76 5.46 22.56
N GLU A 144 -1.81 5.00 23.24
CA GLU A 144 -2.14 3.58 23.33
C GLU A 144 -2.47 2.98 21.95
N GLU A 145 -3.22 3.69 21.10
CA GLU A 145 -3.54 3.22 19.74
C GLU A 145 -2.29 3.13 18.85
N ILE A 146 -1.34 4.06 18.96
CA ILE A 146 -0.05 3.99 18.27
C ILE A 146 0.75 2.75 18.72
N LEU A 147 0.76 2.43 20.02
CA LEU A 147 1.43 1.23 20.54
C LEU A 147 0.76 -0.06 20.03
N LYS A 148 -0.57 -0.12 20.00
CA LYS A 148 -1.32 -1.27 19.44
C LYS A 148 -1.03 -1.42 17.94
N MET A 149 -1.01 -0.33 17.19
CA MET A 149 -0.65 -0.30 15.77
C MET A 149 0.76 -0.86 15.56
N ARG A 150 1.75 -0.39 16.33
CA ARG A 150 3.13 -0.89 16.28
C ARG A 150 3.19 -2.41 16.51
N GLU A 151 2.53 -2.89 17.55
CA GLU A 151 2.49 -4.32 17.86
C GLU A 151 1.86 -5.13 16.72
N ARG A 152 0.73 -4.67 16.18
CA ARG A 152 0.01 -5.31 15.08
C ARG A 152 0.89 -5.41 13.82
N LEU A 153 1.54 -4.30 13.42
CA LEU A 153 2.44 -4.29 12.27
C LEU A 153 3.63 -5.24 12.46
N ASN A 154 4.25 -5.24 13.63
CA ASN A 154 5.35 -6.15 13.95
C ASN A 154 4.92 -7.63 13.89
N ARG A 155 3.71 -7.96 14.35
CA ARG A 155 3.16 -9.33 14.23
C ARG A 155 2.93 -9.72 12.76
N VAL A 156 2.46 -8.79 11.92
CA VAL A 156 2.32 -9.03 10.48
C VAL A 156 3.69 -9.31 9.86
N ILE A 157 4.68 -8.46 10.12
CA ILE A 157 6.03 -8.63 9.57
C ILE A 157 6.62 -9.97 10.03
N ALA A 158 6.53 -10.31 11.30
CA ALA A 158 7.03 -11.58 11.85
C ALA A 158 6.38 -12.79 11.14
N ARG A 159 5.06 -12.80 11.03
CA ARG A 159 4.32 -13.86 10.35
C ARG A 159 4.73 -14.03 8.89
N GLU A 160 4.81 -12.92 8.16
CA GLU A 160 5.06 -12.95 6.71
C GLU A 160 6.52 -13.21 6.34
N THR A 161 7.47 -12.90 7.24
CA THR A 161 8.91 -13.14 7.02
C THR A 161 9.41 -14.44 7.63
N GLY A 162 8.69 -15.00 8.60
CA GLY A 162 9.13 -16.14 9.41
C GLY A 162 10.17 -15.78 10.46
N GLN A 163 10.41 -14.51 10.72
CA GLN A 163 11.27 -14.05 11.82
C GLN A 163 10.52 -14.10 13.15
N THR A 164 11.27 -14.16 14.27
CA THR A 164 10.63 -14.06 15.60
C THR A 164 10.10 -12.66 15.85
N PHE A 165 9.05 -12.54 16.67
CA PHE A 165 8.46 -11.25 17.03
C PHE A 165 9.48 -10.33 17.70
N GLU A 166 10.30 -10.87 18.60
CA GLU A 166 11.34 -10.15 19.34
C GLU A 166 12.40 -9.55 18.38
N LYS A 167 12.79 -10.35 17.36
CA LYS A 167 13.71 -9.85 16.32
C LYS A 167 13.09 -8.70 15.53
N ILE A 168 11.81 -8.81 15.15
CA ILE A 168 11.12 -7.74 14.42
C ILE A 168 11.01 -6.48 15.29
N VAL A 169 10.65 -6.61 16.58
CA VAL A 169 10.60 -5.47 17.51
C VAL A 169 11.96 -4.77 17.59
N HIS A 170 13.05 -5.52 17.68
CA HIS A 170 14.40 -4.98 17.70
C HIS A 170 14.74 -4.28 16.37
N ASP A 171 14.53 -4.94 15.23
CA ASP A 171 14.94 -4.45 13.92
C ASP A 171 14.13 -3.20 13.51
N THR A 172 12.83 -3.14 13.87
CA THR A 172 11.95 -2.01 13.54
C THR A 172 12.03 -0.83 14.52
N GLU A 173 12.83 -0.93 15.59
CA GLU A 173 12.99 0.17 16.56
C GLU A 173 13.48 1.47 15.91
N ARG A 174 14.33 1.33 14.89
CA ARG A 174 14.84 2.41 14.04
C ARG A 174 14.78 1.99 12.58
N ASN A 175 15.20 2.86 11.68
CA ASN A 175 15.24 2.59 10.25
C ASN A 175 16.14 1.38 9.95
N PHE A 176 15.53 0.28 9.59
CA PHE A 176 16.21 -0.95 9.21
C PHE A 176 16.13 -1.14 7.69
N TRP A 177 17.23 -0.86 7.01
CA TRP A 177 17.34 -0.97 5.57
C TRP A 177 17.89 -2.33 5.16
N ILE A 178 17.26 -2.95 4.16
CA ILE A 178 17.59 -4.27 3.65
C ILE A 178 17.71 -4.17 2.13
N GLY A 179 18.83 -4.67 1.58
CA GLY A 179 19.04 -4.79 0.13
C GLY A 179 18.29 -5.99 -0.47
N ALA A 180 18.23 -6.05 -1.80
CA ALA A 180 17.46 -7.09 -2.52
C ALA A 180 17.87 -8.52 -2.13
N GLU A 181 19.18 -8.83 -2.10
CA GLU A 181 19.68 -10.17 -1.74
C GLU A 181 19.46 -10.50 -0.26
N GLU A 182 19.68 -9.54 0.62
CA GLU A 182 19.43 -9.69 2.06
C GLU A 182 17.95 -9.92 2.35
N ALA A 183 17.05 -9.31 1.55
CA ALA A 183 15.61 -9.45 1.67
C ALA A 183 15.11 -10.88 1.43
N ILE A 184 15.82 -11.67 0.60
CA ILE A 184 15.55 -13.12 0.44
C ILE A 184 15.85 -13.85 1.75
N ALA A 185 17.03 -13.65 2.32
CA ALA A 185 17.45 -14.31 3.56
C ALA A 185 16.58 -13.88 4.74
N TYR A 186 16.12 -12.61 4.75
CA TYR A 186 15.21 -12.09 5.76
C TYR A 186 13.79 -12.66 5.65
N GLY A 187 13.41 -13.15 4.48
CA GLY A 187 12.06 -13.68 4.21
C GLY A 187 11.06 -12.68 3.66
N LEU A 188 11.49 -11.47 3.32
CA LEU A 188 10.65 -10.46 2.68
C LEU A 188 10.34 -10.84 1.23
N VAL A 189 11.33 -11.32 0.50
CA VAL A 189 11.31 -11.57 -0.94
C VAL A 189 11.51 -13.07 -1.19
N SER A 190 10.83 -13.62 -2.20
CA SER A 190 11.08 -14.98 -2.66
C SER A 190 12.22 -15.04 -3.66
N LYS A 191 12.31 -14.06 -4.58
CA LYS A 191 13.28 -14.07 -5.67
C LYS A 191 13.57 -12.65 -6.18
N VAL A 192 14.84 -12.37 -6.46
CA VAL A 192 15.25 -11.20 -7.26
C VAL A 192 15.09 -11.56 -8.74
N VAL A 193 14.44 -10.71 -9.51
CA VAL A 193 14.15 -10.90 -10.94
C VAL A 193 14.68 -9.73 -11.76
N ALA A 194 15.25 -10.03 -12.92
CA ALA A 194 15.76 -9.01 -13.84
C ALA A 194 14.86 -8.80 -15.07
N LYS A 195 13.96 -9.75 -15.36
CA LYS A 195 13.10 -9.72 -16.54
C LYS A 195 11.65 -10.03 -16.18
N ALA A 196 10.71 -9.42 -16.90
CA ALA A 196 9.28 -9.64 -16.70
C ALA A 196 8.85 -11.10 -16.93
N SER A 197 9.59 -11.86 -17.73
CA SER A 197 9.32 -13.28 -17.99
C SER A 197 9.70 -14.22 -16.84
N GLU A 198 10.26 -13.68 -15.74
CA GLU A 198 10.67 -14.45 -14.57
C GLU A 198 9.61 -14.44 -13.45
N VAL A 199 8.50 -13.69 -13.66
CA VAL A 199 7.39 -13.49 -12.72
C VAL A 199 6.14 -14.21 -13.18
#